data_9c0fe6990cdf89705affc0de21712f7b
#
_entry.id   9c0fe6990cdf89705affc0de21712f7b
#
_cell.length_a   1.000
_cell.length_b   1.000
_cell.length_c   1.000
_cell.angle_alpha   90.00
_cell.angle_beta   90.00
_cell.angle_gamma   90.00
#
_symmetry.space_group_name_H-M   'P 1'
#
loop_
_entity.id
_entity.type
_entity.pdbx_description
1 polymer ?
#
loop_
_entity_poly.entity_id
_entity_poly.type
_entity_poly.pdbx_seq_one_letter_code
_entity_poly.pdbx_strand_id
1 'polypeptide(L)'
;LADWLKGVAARFPEGAMLHLTDSALPPALLERVADVIHQQRLPLRWHGFARMEGRFTDRNFMHHLAEGGCSMLQWGLETASPRLLEMMDKGVTAEQARSVLGSSAAAGIKNHAYLLFGLPTETDADRETTLAFVQGETESLHDLNASLLNLPKRSPMHESPERYGITSLS
;
A
#
# COMPACT_ATOMS: atom_id res chain seq x y z
N LEU A 1 -9.61 -7.44 -19.39
CA LEU A 1 -8.44 -6.68 -18.98
C LEU A 1 -7.51 -6.39 -20.15
N ALA A 2 -7.03 -7.46 -20.85
CA ALA A 2 -6.07 -7.29 -21.94
C ALA A 2 -6.58 -6.35 -23.05
N ASP A 3 -7.80 -6.53 -23.53
CA ASP A 3 -8.38 -5.69 -24.57
C ASP A 3 -8.55 -4.23 -24.13
N TRP A 4 -8.86 -4.01 -22.87
CA TRP A 4 -8.93 -2.68 -22.30
C TRP A 4 -7.55 -1.99 -22.28
N LEU A 5 -6.51 -2.69 -21.77
CA LEU A 5 -5.13 -2.17 -21.76
C LEU A 5 -4.61 -1.86 -23.18
N LYS A 6 -4.90 -2.74 -24.17
CA LYS A 6 -4.60 -2.48 -25.59
C LYS A 6 -5.32 -1.27 -26.13
N GLY A 7 -6.59 -1.13 -25.80
CA GLY A 7 -7.40 0.04 -26.20
C GLY A 7 -6.84 1.35 -25.64
N VAL A 8 -6.38 1.35 -24.39
CA VAL A 8 -5.70 2.51 -23.80
C VAL A 8 -4.37 2.79 -24.52
N ALA A 9 -3.54 1.77 -24.71
CA ALA A 9 -2.26 1.93 -25.39
C ALA A 9 -2.42 2.45 -26.83
N ALA A 10 -3.42 1.97 -27.56
CA ALA A 10 -3.73 2.47 -28.90
C ALA A 10 -4.17 3.94 -28.91
N ARG A 11 -4.84 4.40 -27.85
CA ARG A 11 -5.27 5.80 -27.69
C ARG A 11 -4.12 6.73 -27.28
N PHE A 12 -3.12 6.20 -26.58
CA PHE A 12 -1.97 6.94 -26.06
C PHE A 12 -0.67 6.28 -26.53
N PRO A 13 -0.31 6.36 -27.80
CA PRO A 13 0.87 5.67 -28.35
C PRO A 13 2.20 6.15 -27.79
N GLU A 14 2.26 7.40 -27.32
CA GLU A 14 3.43 7.97 -26.62
C GLU A 14 3.57 7.47 -25.17
N GLY A 15 2.60 6.67 -24.71
CA GLY A 15 2.56 6.14 -23.36
C GLY A 15 1.53 6.83 -22.46
N ALA A 16 1.10 6.11 -21.42
CA ALA A 16 0.20 6.64 -20.40
C ALA A 16 0.57 6.13 -19.01
N MET A 17 0.27 6.95 -18.00
CA MET A 17 0.28 6.54 -16.59
C MET A 17 -1.14 6.20 -16.17
N LEU A 18 -1.36 4.97 -15.72
CA LEU A 18 -2.64 4.50 -15.21
C LEU A 18 -2.66 4.58 -13.69
N HIS A 19 -3.70 5.13 -13.13
CA HIS A 19 -3.99 5.02 -11.71
C HIS A 19 -5.07 3.94 -11.51
N LEU A 20 -4.69 2.85 -10.86
CA LEU A 20 -5.62 1.79 -10.48
C LEU A 20 -6.23 2.16 -9.13
N THR A 21 -7.50 2.57 -9.14
CA THR A 21 -8.15 3.31 -8.04
C THR A 21 -8.84 2.43 -7.00
N ASP A 22 -8.78 1.11 -7.11
CA ASP A 22 -9.31 0.22 -6.08
C ASP A 22 -8.60 0.42 -4.74
N SER A 23 -9.35 0.29 -3.65
CA SER A 23 -8.86 0.51 -2.28
C SER A 23 -7.78 -0.49 -1.81
N ALA A 24 -7.71 -1.65 -2.44
CA ALA A 24 -6.68 -2.66 -2.19
C ALA A 24 -6.64 -3.64 -3.36
N LEU A 25 -5.63 -3.50 -4.20
CA LEU A 25 -5.43 -4.38 -5.35
C LEU A 25 -4.76 -5.68 -4.90
N PRO A 26 -5.38 -6.84 -5.14
CA PRO A 26 -4.77 -8.12 -4.79
C PRO A 26 -3.57 -8.42 -5.68
N PRO A 27 -2.51 -9.10 -5.15
CA PRO A 27 -1.30 -9.43 -5.90
C PRO A 27 -1.57 -10.10 -7.25
N ALA A 28 -2.51 -11.02 -7.31
CA ALA A 28 -2.86 -11.74 -8.54
C ALA A 28 -3.44 -10.81 -9.65
N LEU A 29 -4.13 -9.73 -9.28
CA LEU A 29 -4.60 -8.75 -10.26
C LEU A 29 -3.44 -7.91 -10.78
N LEU A 30 -2.56 -7.47 -9.89
CA LEU A 30 -1.35 -6.70 -10.26
C LEU A 30 -0.44 -7.52 -11.19
N GLU A 31 -0.24 -8.80 -10.90
CA GLU A 31 0.51 -9.74 -11.74
C GLU A 31 -0.10 -9.84 -13.15
N ARG A 32 -1.42 -9.98 -13.25
CA ARG A 32 -2.10 -10.02 -14.55
C ARG A 32 -2.01 -8.71 -15.33
N VAL A 33 -1.99 -7.56 -14.66
CA VAL A 33 -1.76 -6.26 -15.31
C VAL A 33 -0.34 -6.21 -15.86
N ALA A 34 0.64 -6.59 -15.05
CA ALA A 34 2.04 -6.64 -15.42
C ALA A 34 2.30 -7.58 -16.59
N ASP A 35 1.73 -8.80 -16.56
CA ASP A 35 1.82 -9.79 -17.64
C ASP A 35 1.39 -9.22 -18.98
N VAL A 36 0.21 -8.61 -19.02
CA VAL A 36 -0.34 -8.07 -20.28
C VAL A 36 0.54 -6.95 -20.84
N ILE A 37 0.96 -6.03 -19.97
CA ILE A 37 1.79 -4.89 -20.37
C ILE A 37 3.15 -5.36 -20.88
N HIS A 38 3.81 -6.26 -20.15
CA HIS A 38 5.12 -6.79 -20.48
C HIS A 38 5.09 -7.64 -21.76
N GLN A 39 4.21 -8.64 -21.84
CA GLN A 39 4.14 -9.58 -22.98
C GLN A 39 3.78 -8.88 -24.27
N GLN A 40 2.97 -7.84 -24.22
CA GLN A 40 2.51 -7.10 -25.40
C GLN A 40 3.28 -5.81 -25.64
N ARG A 41 4.31 -5.55 -24.81
CA ARG A 41 5.16 -4.35 -24.90
C ARG A 41 4.37 -3.06 -25.00
N LEU A 42 3.30 -2.96 -24.18
CA LEU A 42 2.46 -1.77 -24.18
C LEU A 42 3.20 -0.59 -23.54
N PRO A 43 3.13 0.61 -24.09
CA PRO A 43 3.77 1.80 -23.54
C PRO A 43 2.98 2.37 -22.36
N LEU A 44 2.68 1.52 -21.37
CA LEU A 44 1.87 1.86 -20.22
C LEU A 44 2.68 1.72 -18.94
N ARG A 45 2.54 2.70 -18.05
CA ARG A 45 2.98 2.62 -16.66
C ARG A 45 1.78 2.72 -15.75
N TRP A 46 1.90 2.21 -14.54
CA TRP A 46 0.80 2.25 -13.61
C TRP A 46 1.25 2.37 -12.15
N HIS A 47 0.33 2.80 -11.33
CA HIS A 47 0.42 2.79 -9.88
C HIS A 47 -0.94 2.48 -9.26
N GLY A 48 -0.96 2.08 -8.00
CA GLY A 48 -2.20 1.77 -7.31
C GLY A 48 -1.99 1.44 -5.84
N PHE A 49 -3.11 1.20 -5.14
CA PHE A 49 -3.12 0.84 -3.73
C PHE A 49 -2.99 -0.67 -3.54
N ALA A 50 -2.17 -1.07 -2.58
CA ALA A 50 -2.05 -2.46 -2.17
C ALA A 50 -1.92 -2.59 -0.65
N ARG A 51 -2.29 -3.76 -0.12
CA ARG A 51 -1.97 -4.14 1.26
C ARG A 51 -0.57 -4.74 1.31
N MET A 52 0.12 -4.57 2.42
CA MET A 52 1.46 -5.13 2.62
C MET A 52 1.40 -6.65 2.89
N GLU A 53 0.88 -7.40 1.93
CA GLU A 53 0.77 -8.86 2.01
C GLU A 53 2.12 -9.55 1.80
N GLY A 54 2.28 -10.77 2.32
CA GLY A 54 3.53 -11.54 2.23
C GLY A 54 4.05 -11.77 0.80
N ARG A 55 3.16 -11.80 -0.20
CA ARG A 55 3.58 -11.95 -1.62
C ARG A 55 4.50 -10.81 -2.08
N PHE A 56 4.34 -9.61 -1.54
CA PHE A 56 5.16 -8.44 -1.89
C PHE A 56 6.56 -8.45 -1.26
N THR A 57 6.89 -9.42 -0.41
CA THR A 57 8.26 -9.61 0.08
C THR A 57 9.14 -10.37 -0.94
N ASP A 58 8.52 -11.01 -1.93
CA ASP A 58 9.21 -11.74 -2.99
C ASP A 58 9.81 -10.76 -4.01
N ARG A 59 11.13 -10.67 -4.05
CA ARG A 59 11.87 -9.79 -4.96
C ARG A 59 11.60 -10.10 -6.43
N ASN A 60 11.47 -11.37 -6.80
CA ASN A 60 11.19 -11.74 -8.19
C ASN A 60 9.81 -11.27 -8.61
N PHE A 61 8.83 -11.38 -7.72
CA PHE A 61 7.50 -10.84 -7.94
C PHE A 61 7.52 -9.32 -8.12
N MET A 62 8.25 -8.58 -7.28
CA MET A 62 8.38 -7.13 -7.40
C MET A 62 9.08 -6.71 -8.69
N HIS A 63 10.15 -7.39 -9.09
CA HIS A 63 10.80 -7.15 -10.38
C HIS A 63 9.84 -7.40 -11.56
N HIS A 64 9.06 -8.48 -11.49
CA HIS A 64 8.05 -8.77 -12.51
C HIS A 64 7.00 -7.64 -12.62
N LEU A 65 6.52 -7.11 -11.51
CA LEU A 65 5.62 -5.95 -11.52
C LEU A 65 6.28 -4.71 -12.16
N ALA A 66 7.54 -4.45 -11.83
CA ALA A 66 8.30 -3.33 -12.39
C ALA A 66 8.48 -3.44 -13.91
N GLU A 67 8.86 -4.62 -14.42
CA GLU A 67 8.95 -4.92 -15.85
C GLU A 67 7.61 -4.78 -16.56
N GLY A 68 6.51 -5.10 -15.87
CA GLY A 68 5.15 -4.88 -16.32
C GLY A 68 4.63 -3.44 -16.11
N GLY A 69 5.52 -2.46 -15.91
CA GLY A 69 5.19 -1.04 -15.88
C GLY A 69 4.75 -0.47 -14.53
N CYS A 70 4.81 -1.24 -13.44
CA CYS A 70 4.56 -0.71 -12.11
C CYS A 70 5.60 0.35 -11.75
N SER A 71 5.17 1.57 -11.47
CA SER A 71 6.05 2.68 -11.14
C SER A 71 6.00 3.09 -9.67
N MET A 72 4.88 2.84 -9.02
CA MET A 72 4.68 3.16 -7.60
C MET A 72 3.59 2.26 -7.01
N LEU A 73 3.77 1.87 -5.76
CA LEU A 73 2.73 1.24 -4.95
C LEU A 73 2.43 2.09 -3.73
N GLN A 74 1.14 2.23 -3.46
CA GLN A 74 0.60 2.99 -2.35
C GLN A 74 0.18 2.02 -1.25
N TRP A 75 0.76 2.16 -0.07
CA TRP A 75 0.65 1.21 1.02
C TRP A 75 -0.14 1.75 2.20
N GLY A 76 -1.16 1.06 2.62
CA GLY A 76 -1.82 1.32 3.90
C GLY A 76 -0.98 0.78 5.06
N LEU A 77 0.11 1.46 5.41
CA LEU A 77 0.92 1.12 6.59
C LEU A 77 0.17 1.43 7.88
N GLU A 78 -0.46 2.59 7.95
CA GLU A 78 -1.24 3.18 9.04
C GLU A 78 -0.39 3.45 10.29
N THR A 79 0.28 2.45 10.84
CA THR A 79 1.14 2.52 12.00
C THR A 79 2.22 1.44 11.91
N ALA A 80 3.31 1.59 12.66
CA ALA A 80 4.30 0.54 12.87
C ALA A 80 4.28 0.01 14.33
N SER A 81 3.36 0.50 15.18
CA SER A 81 3.17 -0.04 16.52
C SER A 81 2.58 -1.45 16.45
N PRO A 82 3.25 -2.49 17.00
CA PRO A 82 2.75 -3.86 16.96
C PRO A 82 1.37 -4.00 17.62
N ARG A 83 1.15 -3.30 18.73
CA ARG A 83 -0.09 -3.30 19.47
C ARG A 83 -1.25 -2.72 18.65
N LEU A 84 -1.02 -1.63 17.92
CA LEU A 84 -2.05 -1.01 17.10
C LEU A 84 -2.30 -1.80 15.82
N LEU A 85 -1.29 -2.42 15.21
CA LEU A 85 -1.45 -3.34 14.08
C LEU A 85 -2.31 -4.54 14.47
N GLU A 86 -2.10 -5.12 15.66
CA GLU A 86 -2.92 -6.20 16.20
C GLU A 86 -4.36 -5.73 16.48
N MET A 87 -4.54 -4.58 17.16
CA MET A 87 -5.86 -4.00 17.44
C MET A 87 -6.69 -3.81 16.16
N MET A 88 -6.04 -3.37 15.07
CA MET A 88 -6.70 -3.15 13.77
C MET A 88 -6.87 -4.42 12.93
N ASP A 89 -6.37 -5.56 13.40
CA ASP A 89 -6.37 -6.83 12.64
C ASP A 89 -5.78 -6.64 11.22
N LYS A 90 -4.64 -5.93 11.16
CA LYS A 90 -4.00 -5.60 9.87
C LYS A 90 -3.37 -6.81 9.19
N GLY A 91 -3.06 -7.88 9.93
CA GLY A 91 -2.42 -9.08 9.41
C GLY A 91 -1.00 -8.85 8.89
N VAL A 92 -0.34 -7.77 9.31
CA VAL A 92 1.04 -7.41 8.93
C VAL A 92 1.83 -6.99 10.16
N THR A 93 3.12 -7.29 10.18
CA THR A 93 4.05 -6.79 11.18
C THR A 93 4.92 -5.67 10.61
N ALA A 94 5.53 -4.85 11.49
CA ALA A 94 6.48 -3.83 11.08
C ALA A 94 7.68 -4.43 10.29
N GLU A 95 8.14 -5.61 10.67
CA GLU A 95 9.20 -6.33 9.96
C GLU A 95 8.77 -6.74 8.55
N GLN A 96 7.57 -7.28 8.41
CA GLN A 96 6.99 -7.59 7.09
C GLN A 96 6.83 -6.33 6.25
N ALA A 97 6.36 -5.23 6.82
CA ALA A 97 6.25 -3.95 6.14
C ALA A 97 7.61 -3.47 5.62
N ARG A 98 8.67 -3.56 6.44
CA ARG A 98 10.06 -3.27 6.04
C ARG A 98 10.49 -4.13 4.86
N SER A 99 10.23 -5.43 4.92
CA SER A 99 10.58 -6.37 3.84
C SER A 99 9.85 -6.03 2.52
N VAL A 100 8.58 -5.63 2.59
CA VAL A 100 7.78 -5.18 1.43
C VAL A 100 8.39 -3.91 0.82
N LEU A 101 8.65 -2.88 1.64
CA LEU A 101 9.24 -1.62 1.19
C LEU A 101 10.61 -1.84 0.53
N GLY A 102 11.47 -2.64 1.17
CA GLY A 102 12.79 -2.95 0.64
C GLY A 102 12.74 -3.73 -0.68
N SER A 103 11.85 -4.72 -0.81
CA SER A 103 11.68 -5.49 -2.04
C SER A 103 11.14 -4.63 -3.18
N SER A 104 10.21 -3.72 -2.90
CA SER A 104 9.65 -2.76 -3.84
C SER A 104 10.73 -1.78 -4.33
N ALA A 105 11.45 -1.15 -3.41
CA ALA A 105 12.52 -0.21 -3.73
C ALA A 105 13.64 -0.88 -4.55
N ALA A 106 14.04 -2.11 -4.19
CA ALA A 106 15.05 -2.87 -4.94
C ALA A 106 14.64 -3.17 -6.39
N ALA A 107 13.32 -3.27 -6.66
CA ALA A 107 12.78 -3.41 -8.00
C ALA A 107 12.62 -2.08 -8.75
N GLY A 108 12.96 -0.95 -8.13
CA GLY A 108 12.78 0.37 -8.71
C GLY A 108 11.34 0.90 -8.68
N ILE A 109 10.46 0.27 -7.87
CA ILE A 109 9.09 0.72 -7.64
C ILE A 109 9.10 1.71 -6.48
N LYS A 110 8.53 2.90 -6.67
CA LYS A 110 8.40 3.89 -5.61
C LYS A 110 7.38 3.43 -4.56
N ASN A 111 7.68 3.70 -3.29
CA ASN A 111 6.80 3.43 -2.17
C ASN A 111 6.19 4.73 -1.65
N HIS A 112 4.87 4.80 -1.63
CA HIS A 112 4.10 5.83 -0.97
C HIS A 112 3.35 5.18 0.20
N ALA A 113 3.58 5.60 1.43
CA ALA A 113 2.90 5.03 2.59
C ALA A 113 1.89 6.01 3.20
N TYR A 114 0.74 5.47 3.60
CA TYR A 114 -0.27 6.18 4.37
C TYR A 114 -0.08 5.86 5.85
N LEU A 115 -0.01 6.92 6.65
CA LEU A 115 0.02 6.85 8.11
C LEU A 115 -1.29 7.41 8.67
N LEU A 116 -1.74 6.81 9.76
CA LEU A 116 -2.96 7.19 10.45
C LEU A 116 -2.67 7.38 11.93
N PHE A 117 -2.89 8.59 12.41
CA PHE A 117 -2.74 8.97 13.80
C PHE A 117 -4.10 9.21 14.47
N GLY A 118 -4.12 9.24 15.80
CA GLY A 118 -5.36 9.35 16.55
C GLY A 118 -6.17 8.06 16.56
N LEU A 119 -5.50 6.92 16.39
CA LEU A 119 -6.13 5.61 16.55
C LEU A 119 -6.64 5.42 17.98
N PRO A 120 -7.72 4.68 18.18
CA PRO A 120 -8.21 4.38 19.51
C PRO A 120 -7.10 3.79 20.39
N THR A 121 -7.00 4.27 21.61
CA THR A 121 -5.97 3.89 22.59
C THR A 121 -4.52 4.16 22.19
N GLU A 122 -4.27 4.91 21.12
CA GLU A 122 -2.93 5.30 20.70
C GLU A 122 -2.22 6.12 21.79
N THR A 123 -0.99 5.77 22.09
CA THR A 123 -0.11 6.45 23.04
C THR A 123 1.02 7.18 22.35
N ASP A 124 1.74 8.05 23.09
CA ASP A 124 2.96 8.69 22.56
C ASP A 124 4.00 7.66 22.15
N ALA A 125 4.17 6.57 22.91
CA ALA A 125 5.09 5.48 22.57
C ALA A 125 4.73 4.78 21.23
N ASP A 126 3.45 4.63 20.92
CA ASP A 126 3.01 4.08 19.62
C ASP A 126 3.36 5.03 18.47
N ARG A 127 3.17 6.34 18.67
CA ARG A 127 3.56 7.36 17.67
C ARG A 127 5.07 7.39 17.47
N GLU A 128 5.85 7.39 18.55
CA GLU A 128 7.31 7.34 18.48
C GLU A 128 7.79 6.09 17.75
N THR A 129 7.19 4.92 18.01
CA THR A 129 7.49 3.67 17.30
C THR A 129 7.26 3.82 15.79
N THR A 130 6.15 4.43 15.40
CA THR A 130 5.82 4.66 13.99
C THR A 130 6.77 5.66 13.34
N LEU A 131 7.11 6.75 14.03
CA LEU A 131 8.09 7.73 13.54
C LEU A 131 9.49 7.15 13.40
N ALA A 132 9.93 6.35 14.38
CA ALA A 132 11.23 5.67 14.32
C ALA A 132 11.30 4.67 13.15
N PHE A 133 10.21 3.95 12.88
CA PHE A 133 10.10 3.10 11.70
C PHE A 133 10.30 3.89 10.41
N VAL A 134 9.55 4.99 10.23
CA VAL A 134 9.66 5.84 9.04
C VAL A 134 11.06 6.41 8.87
N GLN A 135 11.68 6.86 9.96
CA GLN A 135 13.06 7.38 9.95
C GLN A 135 14.08 6.30 9.56
N GLY A 136 13.82 5.04 9.90
CA GLY A 136 14.68 3.91 9.52
C GLY A 136 14.52 3.48 8.06
N GLU A 137 13.45 3.89 7.37
CA GLU A 137 13.11 3.44 6.01
C GLU A 137 13.31 4.52 4.94
N THR A 138 14.12 5.54 5.20
CA THR A 138 14.31 6.69 4.28
C THR A 138 14.86 6.32 2.90
N GLU A 139 15.55 5.18 2.78
CA GLU A 139 16.06 4.70 1.48
C GLU A 139 15.00 3.95 0.67
N SER A 140 14.03 3.33 1.35
CA SER A 140 12.99 2.51 0.72
C SER A 140 11.64 3.22 0.62
N LEU A 141 11.42 4.28 1.39
CA LEU A 141 10.18 5.03 1.47
C LEU A 141 10.34 6.40 0.77
N HIS A 142 9.55 6.64 -0.28
CA HIS A 142 9.70 7.80 -1.15
C HIS A 142 8.74 8.94 -0.83
N ASP A 143 7.50 8.58 -0.48
CA ASP A 143 6.43 9.54 -0.19
C ASP A 143 5.61 9.08 1.02
N LEU A 144 5.14 10.04 1.80
CA LEU A 144 4.30 9.83 2.97
C LEU A 144 3.05 10.70 2.91
N ASN A 145 1.93 10.11 3.30
CA ASN A 145 0.72 10.84 3.63
C ASN A 145 0.36 10.51 5.08
N ALA A 146 0.23 11.53 5.93
CA ALA A 146 -0.19 11.38 7.31
C ALA A 146 -1.55 12.03 7.51
N SER A 147 -2.48 11.30 8.11
CA SER A 147 -3.82 11.77 8.39
C SER A 147 -4.24 11.44 9.83
N LEU A 148 -5.20 12.17 10.34
CA LEU A 148 -5.87 11.82 11.59
C LEU A 148 -7.04 10.87 11.30
N LEU A 149 -7.30 9.95 12.22
CA LEU A 149 -8.44 9.06 12.12
C LEU A 149 -9.73 9.89 12.04
N ASN A 150 -10.43 9.72 10.94
CA ASN A 150 -11.81 10.11 10.82
C ASN A 150 -12.65 8.82 10.80
N LEU A 151 -13.42 8.58 11.87
CA LEU A 151 -14.14 7.35 12.06
C LEU A 151 -15.35 7.25 11.11
N PRO A 152 -15.29 6.46 10.04
CA PRO A 152 -16.41 6.38 9.12
C PRO A 152 -17.61 5.70 9.79
N LYS A 153 -18.80 6.25 9.59
CA LYS A 153 -20.06 5.57 9.97
C LYS A 153 -20.11 4.18 9.32
N ARG A 154 -20.54 3.18 10.07
CA ARG A 154 -20.62 1.77 9.67
C ARG A 154 -19.26 1.08 9.49
N SER A 155 -18.16 1.68 9.94
CA SER A 155 -16.90 0.94 10.08
C SER A 155 -16.98 -0.02 11.27
N PRO A 156 -16.16 -1.09 11.33
CA PRO A 156 -16.12 -1.99 12.50
C PRO A 156 -15.86 -1.25 13.82
N MET A 157 -15.03 -0.22 13.81
CA MET A 157 -14.76 0.63 14.98
C MET A 157 -15.98 1.47 15.40
N HIS A 158 -16.80 1.87 14.42
CA HIS A 158 -18.04 2.61 14.71
C HIS A 158 -19.17 1.69 15.19
N GLU A 159 -19.26 0.46 14.65
CA GLU A 159 -20.31 -0.50 15.00
C GLU A 159 -20.06 -1.22 16.33
N SER A 160 -18.80 -1.37 16.72
CA SER A 160 -18.40 -2.02 17.99
C SER A 160 -17.30 -1.21 18.69
N PRO A 161 -17.59 0.04 19.13
CA PRO A 161 -16.58 0.97 19.62
C PRO A 161 -15.85 0.46 20.87
N GLU A 162 -16.56 -0.24 21.77
CA GLU A 162 -16.01 -0.84 22.98
C GLU A 162 -14.89 -1.85 22.70
N ARG A 163 -14.97 -2.59 21.59
CA ARG A 163 -13.93 -3.54 21.15
C ARG A 163 -12.59 -2.85 20.86
N TYR A 164 -12.63 -1.60 20.51
CA TYR A 164 -11.47 -0.76 20.17
C TYR A 164 -11.11 0.24 21.26
N GLY A 165 -11.74 0.14 22.46
CA GLY A 165 -11.49 1.05 23.57
C GLY A 165 -12.05 2.46 23.36
N ILE A 166 -13.02 2.64 22.46
CA ILE A 166 -13.72 3.90 22.24
C ILE A 166 -14.86 4.01 23.24
N THR A 167 -14.79 5.02 24.11
CA THR A 167 -15.76 5.25 25.20
C THR A 167 -16.94 6.14 24.81
N SER A 168 -16.80 6.95 23.77
CA SER A 168 -17.88 7.80 23.24
C SER A 168 -17.66 8.08 21.76
N LEU A 169 -18.77 8.14 21.02
CA LEU A 169 -18.81 8.63 19.63
C LEU A 169 -19.46 10.01 19.66
N SER A 170 -18.72 11.04 19.29
CA SER A 170 -19.21 12.41 19.16
C SER A 170 -19.56 12.76 17.72
#